data_652d4da12135bf6a122a8e058a627fb9
#
_entry.id   652d4da12135bf6a122a8e058a627fb9
#
_cell.length_a   1.000
_cell.length_b   1.000
_cell.length_c   1.000
_cell.angle_alpha   90.00
_cell.angle_beta   90.00
_cell.angle_gamma   90.00
#
_symmetry.space_group_name_H-M   'P 1'
#
loop_
_entity.id
_entity.type
_entity.pdbx_description
1 polymer ?
#
loop_
_entity_poly.entity_id
_entity_poly.type
_entity_poly.pdbx_seq_one_letter_code
_entity_poly.pdbx_strand_id
1 'polypeptide(L)'
;MNQQTQRVSDGSAHYDSIIIGAGHNGLVCAAYLAKSGQRVLVLEASDTPGGLGASREFHPGFHASVAHSISHFSQNVASDLNLAAHGFEATTETLPTIGLSADSQHVVVHKGSLSGTSSDDADAYQDYSRLMHRFADMLKPFWLKTMPRIGSSNLADLMTFAHLGLNIRRMGKENMREFMRIATLPARDLMDEYFDNDILKATLSWDGVIGSKMAPRSPNSAVLALLYRMAEESRGAHAIPAGGVNGLVESLSASATASGAEIRCNAGVDRVLIDGNGDGLLAKGVQLADGETIKADRIISATDPRRTFLKLVGVEHLEIGFTNRIRRLRCDGFVAKLHVALNGLPEFDRLDRADGRIIIAPDMDAIEFAYDHAKHGELPEKPVMEIVIPSVHDASLAPAGQHVLSAHVMYVPYRLKEGWTDSARDQICERTIDMLAQYAPGIREQILHQEFLTPVDLEQHYRVTGGHWHHADFKMDQMLMMRPTYEAAQYSTPIPGLHLCAAGCHPGGDITGAAGHNAAREILR
;
A
#
# COMPACT_ATOMS: atom_id res chain seq x y z
N MET A 1 53.15 -7.17 -11.79
CA MET A 1 52.96 -5.78 -12.20
C MET A 1 51.53 -5.39 -11.85
N ASN A 2 51.42 -4.73 -10.70
CA ASN A 2 50.14 -4.23 -10.19
C ASN A 2 49.78 -2.94 -10.93
N GLN A 3 48.74 -2.95 -11.72
CA GLN A 3 48.10 -1.69 -12.16
C GLN A 3 47.06 -1.30 -11.11
N GLN A 4 47.45 -0.48 -10.16
CA GLN A 4 46.57 0.37 -9.37
C GLN A 4 46.05 1.47 -10.30
N THR A 5 44.80 1.35 -10.73
CA THR A 5 44.08 2.44 -11.42
C THR A 5 43.87 3.56 -10.40
N GLN A 6 44.61 4.65 -10.57
CA GLN A 6 44.38 5.91 -9.85
C GLN A 6 42.96 6.39 -10.13
N ARG A 7 42.09 6.35 -9.12
CA ARG A 7 40.83 7.08 -9.11
C ARG A 7 41.13 8.56 -9.03
N VAL A 8 40.89 9.29 -10.11
CA VAL A 8 40.88 10.75 -10.13
C VAL A 8 39.74 11.19 -9.20
N SER A 9 40.09 11.82 -8.07
CA SER A 9 39.12 12.42 -7.17
C SER A 9 38.61 13.73 -7.76
N ASP A 10 37.55 13.63 -8.58
CA ASP A 10 36.63 14.74 -8.78
C ASP A 10 35.83 14.86 -7.48
N GLY A 11 35.80 16.01 -6.82
CA GLY A 11 35.33 16.21 -5.45
C GLY A 11 33.83 15.96 -5.19
N SER A 12 33.15 15.25 -6.08
CA SER A 12 31.76 14.81 -5.89
C SER A 12 31.73 13.45 -5.17
N ALA A 13 31.03 13.36 -4.07
CA ALA A 13 30.84 12.10 -3.35
C ALA A 13 30.22 11.07 -4.30
N HIS A 14 30.92 9.94 -4.52
CA HIS A 14 30.41 8.82 -5.31
C HIS A 14 29.75 7.82 -4.38
N TYR A 15 28.51 7.40 -4.68
CA TYR A 15 27.76 6.40 -3.94
C TYR A 15 27.72 5.07 -4.70
N ASP A 16 27.63 3.96 -3.98
CA ASP A 16 27.38 2.66 -4.62
C ASP A 16 25.91 2.57 -5.08
N SER A 17 25.00 3.17 -4.29
CA SER A 17 23.57 3.18 -4.57
C SER A 17 22.90 4.50 -4.19
N ILE A 18 22.06 5.03 -5.07
CA ILE A 18 21.14 6.14 -4.76
C ILE A 18 19.72 5.60 -4.79
N ILE A 19 18.93 5.88 -3.74
CA ILE A 19 17.51 5.54 -3.63
C ILE A 19 16.68 6.81 -3.80
N ILE A 20 15.75 6.80 -4.73
CA ILE A 20 14.84 7.92 -5.01
C ILE A 20 13.53 7.70 -4.26
N GLY A 21 13.33 8.45 -3.17
CA GLY A 21 12.18 8.40 -2.28
C GLY A 21 12.45 7.63 -0.99
N ALA A 22 12.13 8.27 0.14
CA ALA A 22 12.27 7.72 1.49
C ALA A 22 10.94 7.16 2.04
N GLY A 23 10.09 6.60 1.19
CA GLY A 23 8.95 5.80 1.65
C GLY A 23 9.42 4.50 2.32
N HIS A 24 8.55 3.81 3.06
CA HIS A 24 8.92 2.62 3.84
C HIS A 24 9.71 1.57 3.04
N ASN A 25 9.38 1.30 1.77
CA ASN A 25 10.12 0.35 0.93
C ASN A 25 11.51 0.88 0.54
N GLY A 26 11.64 2.18 0.27
CA GLY A 26 12.93 2.83 0.01
C GLY A 26 13.85 2.74 1.22
N LEU A 27 13.32 3.03 2.42
CA LEU A 27 14.06 2.93 3.69
C LEU A 27 14.49 1.50 4.00
N VAL A 28 13.62 0.50 3.78
CA VAL A 28 13.97 -0.91 3.92
C VAL A 28 15.10 -1.29 2.97
N CYS A 29 14.99 -0.93 1.68
CA CYS A 29 16.03 -1.20 0.70
C CYS A 29 17.35 -0.54 1.10
N ALA A 30 17.33 0.72 1.54
CA ALA A 30 18.50 1.46 2.01
C ALA A 30 19.18 0.75 3.17
N ALA A 31 18.42 0.33 4.18
CA ALA A 31 18.96 -0.32 5.36
C ALA A 31 19.66 -1.65 4.99
N TYR A 32 19.08 -2.48 4.14
CA TYR A 32 19.73 -3.73 3.68
C TYR A 32 21.00 -3.48 2.88
N LEU A 33 20.99 -2.52 1.94
CA LEU A 33 22.17 -2.19 1.13
C LEU A 33 23.29 -1.59 2.00
N ALA A 34 22.96 -0.66 2.90
CA ALA A 34 23.95 -0.07 3.81
C ALA A 34 24.54 -1.12 4.77
N LYS A 35 23.68 -2.01 5.32
CA LYS A 35 24.12 -3.13 6.17
C LYS A 35 25.07 -4.10 5.45
N SER A 36 25.00 -4.18 4.11
CA SER A 36 25.95 -4.96 3.30
C SER A 36 27.29 -4.24 3.05
N GLY A 37 27.46 -3.02 3.57
CA GLY A 37 28.68 -2.21 3.42
C GLY A 37 28.68 -1.26 2.22
N GLN A 38 27.56 -1.08 1.52
CA GLN A 38 27.44 -0.11 0.43
C GLN A 38 27.31 1.32 0.98
N ARG A 39 27.88 2.29 0.27
CA ARG A 39 27.58 3.71 0.47
C ARG A 39 26.25 4.06 -0.18
N VAL A 40 25.23 4.27 0.65
CA VAL A 40 23.86 4.49 0.21
C VAL A 40 23.43 5.91 0.50
N LEU A 41 22.85 6.59 -0.51
CA LEU A 41 22.19 7.88 -0.36
C LEU A 41 20.69 7.71 -0.68
N VAL A 42 19.84 8.14 0.24
CA VAL A 42 18.40 8.23 0.04
C VAL A 42 18.04 9.70 -0.21
N LEU A 43 17.34 9.99 -1.30
CA LEU A 43 16.90 11.32 -1.70
C LEU A 43 15.39 11.44 -1.58
N GLU A 44 14.94 12.25 -0.63
CA GLU A 44 13.52 12.51 -0.38
C GLU A 44 13.15 13.94 -0.80
N ALA A 45 12.03 14.06 -1.49
CA ALA A 45 11.56 15.33 -1.98
C ALA A 45 10.88 16.19 -0.91
N SER A 46 10.29 15.54 0.09
CA SER A 46 9.65 16.19 1.23
C SER A 46 10.69 16.60 2.29
N ASP A 47 10.26 17.34 3.28
CA ASP A 47 11.07 17.74 4.43
C ASP A 47 11.29 16.61 5.45
N THR A 48 10.44 15.57 5.39
CA THR A 48 10.48 14.39 6.25
C THR A 48 10.42 13.09 5.44
N PRO A 49 11.10 12.01 5.87
CA PRO A 49 10.95 10.70 5.26
C PRO A 49 9.60 10.05 5.63
N GLY A 50 9.16 9.06 4.84
CA GLY A 50 8.02 8.20 5.18
C GLY A 50 6.96 8.08 4.10
N GLY A 51 6.89 9.01 3.16
CA GLY A 51 5.88 9.02 2.12
C GLY A 51 4.46 9.01 2.70
N LEU A 52 3.59 8.07 2.27
CA LEU A 52 2.21 7.97 2.75
C LEU A 52 2.09 7.53 4.23
N GLY A 53 3.16 7.01 4.82
CA GLY A 53 3.23 6.64 6.25
C GLY A 53 3.71 7.77 7.15
N ALA A 54 4.28 8.84 6.59
CA ALA A 54 4.71 9.99 7.37
C ALA A 54 3.51 10.70 8.03
N SER A 55 3.67 11.05 9.30
CA SER A 55 2.70 11.88 10.01
C SER A 55 2.96 13.35 9.70
N ARG A 56 1.90 14.12 9.58
CA ARG A 56 1.97 15.58 9.46
C ARG A 56 0.89 16.26 10.28
N GLU A 57 1.17 17.46 10.72
CA GLU A 57 0.19 18.30 11.36
C GLU A 57 -0.78 18.84 10.29
N PHE A 58 -2.08 18.50 10.42
CA PHE A 58 -3.12 19.00 9.52
C PHE A 58 -3.98 20.08 10.16
N HIS A 59 -3.93 20.19 11.48
CA HIS A 59 -4.50 21.26 12.29
C HIS A 59 -3.62 21.43 13.54
N PRO A 60 -3.49 22.66 14.13
CA PRO A 60 -2.60 22.86 15.27
C PRO A 60 -2.78 21.84 16.40
N GLY A 61 -1.74 21.06 16.67
CA GLY A 61 -1.72 19.96 17.64
C GLY A 61 -2.32 18.64 17.16
N PHE A 62 -2.87 18.56 15.94
CA PHE A 62 -3.45 17.32 15.39
C PHE A 62 -2.61 16.77 14.25
N HIS A 63 -2.21 15.51 14.39
CA HIS A 63 -1.32 14.84 13.47
C HIS A 63 -1.98 13.61 12.85
N ALA A 64 -1.73 13.37 11.57
CA ALA A 64 -2.26 12.23 10.85
C ALA A 64 -1.35 11.79 9.70
N SER A 65 -1.44 10.51 9.34
CA SER A 65 -0.84 9.92 8.14
C SER A 65 -1.91 9.49 7.15
N VAL A 66 -1.59 9.44 5.86
CA VAL A 66 -2.50 8.87 4.86
C VAL A 66 -2.74 7.40 5.17
N ALA A 67 -1.69 6.61 5.43
CA ALA A 67 -1.84 5.27 5.96
C ALA A 67 -2.13 5.34 7.46
N HIS A 68 -3.33 4.95 7.90
CA HIS A 68 -3.77 5.07 9.28
C HIS A 68 -3.68 3.76 10.09
N SER A 69 -3.40 2.67 9.43
CA SER A 69 -3.15 1.36 10.03
C SER A 69 -2.24 0.56 9.09
N ILE A 70 -1.68 -0.53 9.57
CA ILE A 70 -0.92 -1.49 8.76
C ILE A 70 -1.61 -2.85 8.85
N SER A 71 -1.80 -3.51 7.71
CA SER A 71 -2.27 -4.89 7.69
C SER A 71 -1.16 -5.81 8.16
N HIS A 72 0.08 -5.54 7.78
CA HIS A 72 1.22 -6.33 8.20
C HIS A 72 2.54 -5.66 7.82
N PHE A 73 3.47 -5.54 8.77
CA PHE A 73 4.88 -5.32 8.48
C PHE A 73 5.65 -6.62 8.75
N SER A 74 6.43 -7.08 7.78
CA SER A 74 7.13 -8.37 7.86
C SER A 74 8.02 -8.47 9.11
N GLN A 75 7.76 -9.47 9.97
CA GLN A 75 8.58 -9.73 11.16
C GLN A 75 10.01 -10.12 10.79
N ASN A 76 10.21 -10.80 9.65
CA ASN A 76 11.54 -11.10 9.16
C ASN A 76 12.30 -9.81 8.83
N VAL A 77 11.66 -8.86 8.14
CA VAL A 77 12.27 -7.56 7.82
C VAL A 77 12.53 -6.77 9.10
N ALA A 78 11.58 -6.74 10.03
CA ALA A 78 11.74 -6.05 11.32
C ALA A 78 12.90 -6.62 12.13
N SER A 79 13.03 -7.95 12.18
CA SER A 79 14.12 -8.65 12.86
C SER A 79 15.47 -8.43 12.17
N ASP A 80 15.53 -8.60 10.85
CA ASP A 80 16.76 -8.41 10.07
C ASP A 80 17.33 -7.01 10.21
N LEU A 81 16.46 -6.00 10.26
CA LEU A 81 16.83 -4.59 10.42
C LEU A 81 16.88 -4.14 11.88
N ASN A 82 16.67 -5.06 12.83
CA ASN A 82 16.70 -4.78 14.28
C ASN A 82 15.84 -3.57 14.68
N LEU A 83 14.63 -3.46 14.12
CA LEU A 83 13.78 -2.28 14.30
C LEU A 83 13.39 -2.05 15.77
N ALA A 84 13.32 -3.11 16.59
CA ALA A 84 13.06 -2.98 18.03
C ALA A 84 14.12 -2.14 18.75
N ALA A 85 15.40 -2.24 18.35
CA ALA A 85 16.46 -1.40 18.90
C ALA A 85 16.38 0.07 18.44
N HIS A 86 15.54 0.34 17.45
CA HIS A 86 15.29 1.67 16.88
C HIS A 86 13.91 2.22 17.22
N GLY A 87 13.24 1.66 18.24
CA GLY A 87 11.98 2.16 18.77
C GLY A 87 10.72 1.57 18.15
N PHE A 88 10.83 0.58 17.25
CA PHE A 88 9.65 -0.11 16.73
C PHE A 88 9.14 -1.15 17.74
N GLU A 89 7.98 -0.88 18.28
CA GLU A 89 7.23 -1.84 19.09
C GLU A 89 6.15 -2.48 18.22
N ALA A 90 6.42 -3.73 17.81
CA ALA A 90 5.42 -4.51 17.09
C ALA A 90 4.25 -4.81 18.03
N THR A 91 3.06 -4.32 17.71
CA THR A 91 1.88 -4.68 18.48
C THR A 91 1.41 -6.09 18.14
N THR A 92 1.10 -6.87 19.16
CA THR A 92 0.41 -8.17 19.03
C THR A 92 -1.11 -8.01 19.02
N GLU A 93 -1.59 -6.81 19.37
CA GLU A 93 -3.01 -6.48 19.35
C GLU A 93 -3.44 -6.06 17.95
N THR A 94 -4.34 -6.86 17.38
CA THR A 94 -4.98 -6.52 16.10
C THR A 94 -6.26 -5.76 16.35
N LEU A 95 -6.58 -4.85 15.44
CA LEU A 95 -7.84 -4.11 15.46
C LEU A 95 -9.02 -5.05 15.16
N PRO A 96 -10.12 -4.98 15.92
CA PRO A 96 -11.38 -5.55 15.46
C PRO A 96 -11.82 -4.85 14.17
N THR A 97 -12.30 -5.63 13.20
CA THR A 97 -12.97 -5.09 12.02
C THR A 97 -14.46 -5.05 12.28
N ILE A 98 -15.05 -3.87 12.22
CA ILE A 98 -16.42 -3.60 12.65
C ILE A 98 -17.22 -3.13 11.43
N GLY A 99 -18.19 -3.92 10.98
CA GLY A 99 -19.20 -3.48 10.03
C GLY A 99 -20.33 -2.76 10.79
N LEU A 100 -20.46 -1.44 10.58
CA LEU A 100 -21.50 -0.67 11.25
C LEU A 100 -22.85 -0.88 10.58
N SER A 101 -23.87 -1.09 11.43
CA SER A 101 -25.28 -1.12 11.05
C SER A 101 -26.02 0.13 11.51
N ALA A 102 -26.97 0.60 10.70
CA ALA A 102 -27.83 1.72 11.06
C ALA A 102 -28.88 1.33 12.13
N ASP A 103 -29.18 0.04 12.31
CA ASP A 103 -30.06 -0.49 13.34
C ASP A 103 -29.29 -0.95 14.60
N SER A 104 -28.01 -0.62 14.65
CA SER A 104 -27.10 -0.92 15.79
C SER A 104 -26.84 -2.42 16.03
N GLN A 105 -27.08 -3.27 15.04
CA GLN A 105 -26.67 -4.68 15.03
C GLN A 105 -25.34 -4.82 14.33
N HIS A 106 -24.28 -4.29 14.91
CA HIS A 106 -22.94 -4.29 14.33
C HIS A 106 -22.36 -5.69 14.21
N VAL A 107 -21.65 -5.92 13.12
CA VAL A 107 -20.87 -7.14 12.90
C VAL A 107 -19.42 -6.89 13.32
N VAL A 108 -18.86 -7.76 14.16
CA VAL A 108 -17.48 -7.63 14.61
C VAL A 108 -16.69 -8.91 14.30
N VAL A 109 -15.62 -8.73 13.54
CA VAL A 109 -14.63 -9.78 13.24
C VAL A 109 -13.35 -9.46 14.00
N HIS A 110 -12.95 -10.34 14.93
CA HIS A 110 -11.74 -10.13 15.72
C HIS A 110 -11.08 -11.45 16.11
N LYS A 111 -9.78 -11.59 15.88
CA LYS A 111 -8.97 -12.77 16.24
C LYS A 111 -9.61 -14.11 15.84
N GLY A 112 -10.20 -14.16 14.65
CA GLY A 112 -10.85 -15.37 14.12
C GLY A 112 -12.24 -15.65 14.69
N SER A 113 -12.79 -14.79 15.53
CA SER A 113 -14.17 -14.84 16.01
C SER A 113 -15.07 -13.87 15.27
N LEU A 114 -16.35 -14.18 15.18
CA LEU A 114 -17.40 -13.37 14.60
C LEU A 114 -18.51 -13.17 15.62
N SER A 115 -19.04 -11.95 15.73
CA SER A 115 -20.19 -11.63 16.58
C SER A 115 -21.11 -10.63 15.87
N GLY A 116 -22.34 -10.49 16.37
CA GLY A 116 -23.35 -9.60 15.79
C GLY A 116 -24.09 -10.19 14.58
N THR A 117 -24.04 -11.51 14.39
CA THR A 117 -24.74 -12.22 13.31
C THR A 117 -25.49 -13.44 13.85
N SER A 118 -26.17 -14.19 12.97
CA SER A 118 -26.78 -15.47 13.27
C SER A 118 -25.75 -16.54 13.64
N SER A 119 -26.18 -17.63 14.30
CA SER A 119 -25.33 -18.81 14.53
C SER A 119 -24.86 -19.44 13.24
N ASP A 120 -25.72 -19.46 12.24
CA ASP A 120 -25.43 -20.08 10.93
C ASP A 120 -24.32 -19.32 10.19
N ASP A 121 -24.37 -17.97 10.17
CA ASP A 121 -23.29 -17.14 9.64
C ASP A 121 -21.98 -17.31 10.45
N ALA A 122 -22.09 -17.47 11.78
CA ALA A 122 -20.91 -17.67 12.62
C ALA A 122 -20.21 -19.01 12.32
N ASP A 123 -20.98 -20.09 12.12
CA ASP A 123 -20.45 -21.41 11.74
C ASP A 123 -19.87 -21.37 10.31
N ALA A 124 -20.60 -20.75 9.36
CA ALA A 124 -20.13 -20.56 8.01
C ALA A 124 -18.83 -19.75 7.93
N TYR A 125 -18.66 -18.75 8.81
CA TYR A 125 -17.43 -17.97 8.90
C TYR A 125 -16.21 -18.82 9.29
N GLN A 126 -16.40 -19.82 10.16
CA GLN A 126 -15.29 -20.72 10.53
C GLN A 126 -14.85 -21.56 9.34
N ASP A 127 -15.81 -22.03 8.51
CA ASP A 127 -15.51 -22.82 7.32
C ASP A 127 -14.86 -21.96 6.22
N TYR A 128 -15.41 -20.78 5.97
CA TYR A 128 -14.87 -19.77 5.06
C TYR A 128 -13.42 -19.39 5.46
N SER A 129 -13.22 -19.00 6.72
CA SER A 129 -11.92 -18.58 7.22
C SER A 129 -10.87 -19.69 7.09
N ARG A 130 -11.24 -20.94 7.44
CA ARG A 130 -10.35 -22.11 7.31
C ARG A 130 -9.96 -22.36 5.85
N LEU A 131 -10.91 -22.21 4.93
CA LEU A 131 -10.65 -22.39 3.50
C LEU A 131 -9.75 -21.28 2.95
N MET A 132 -10.08 -20.03 3.24
CA MET A 132 -9.33 -18.87 2.78
C MET A 132 -7.89 -18.88 3.33
N HIS A 133 -7.69 -19.18 4.62
CA HIS A 133 -6.35 -19.31 5.18
C HIS A 133 -5.53 -20.42 4.51
N ARG A 134 -6.15 -21.57 4.22
CA ARG A 134 -5.48 -22.67 3.49
C ARG A 134 -5.00 -22.22 2.13
N PHE A 135 -5.79 -21.42 1.41
CA PHE A 135 -5.42 -20.92 0.09
C PHE A 135 -4.40 -19.78 0.16
N ALA A 136 -4.52 -18.91 1.15
CA ALA A 136 -3.56 -17.85 1.41
C ALA A 136 -2.17 -18.39 1.76
N ASP A 137 -2.09 -19.48 2.52
CA ASP A 137 -0.82 -20.16 2.88
C ASP A 137 -0.01 -20.62 1.66
N MET A 138 -0.66 -20.81 0.52
CA MET A 138 0.04 -21.14 -0.72
C MET A 138 0.77 -19.94 -1.33
N LEU A 139 0.27 -18.73 -1.09
CA LEU A 139 0.88 -17.50 -1.60
C LEU A 139 1.98 -16.99 -0.67
N LYS A 140 1.90 -17.31 0.63
CA LYS A 140 2.86 -16.87 1.66
C LYS A 140 4.34 -17.09 1.29
N PRO A 141 4.77 -18.26 0.76
CA PRO A 141 6.18 -18.49 0.41
C PRO A 141 6.74 -17.57 -0.66
N PHE A 142 5.87 -16.86 -1.40
CA PHE A 142 6.27 -15.95 -2.48
C PHE A 142 6.38 -14.50 -2.04
N TRP A 143 5.97 -14.17 -0.81
CA TRP A 143 5.90 -12.80 -0.30
C TRP A 143 7.28 -12.13 -0.23
N LEU A 144 8.24 -12.77 0.44
CA LEU A 144 9.63 -12.32 0.55
C LEU A 144 10.52 -12.99 -0.50
N LYS A 145 10.05 -13.05 -1.75
CA LYS A 145 10.76 -13.72 -2.85
C LYS A 145 10.59 -12.97 -4.16
N THR A 146 11.67 -12.94 -4.95
CA THR A 146 11.58 -12.47 -6.34
C THR A 146 10.70 -13.42 -7.15
N MET A 147 9.69 -12.85 -7.82
CA MET A 147 8.77 -13.65 -8.65
C MET A 147 9.49 -14.19 -9.88
N PRO A 148 9.19 -15.43 -10.28
CA PRO A 148 9.84 -16.04 -11.44
C PRO A 148 9.37 -15.38 -12.73
N ARG A 149 10.25 -15.29 -13.72
CA ARG A 149 9.93 -14.78 -15.05
C ARG A 149 9.35 -15.88 -15.92
N ILE A 150 8.17 -15.61 -16.51
CA ILE A 150 7.53 -16.55 -17.45
C ILE A 150 8.41 -16.69 -18.70
N GLY A 151 8.64 -17.96 -19.13
CA GLY A 151 9.47 -18.26 -20.30
C GLY A 151 10.97 -18.16 -20.04
N SER A 152 11.41 -17.92 -18.80
CA SER A 152 12.81 -17.96 -18.41
C SER A 152 13.35 -19.39 -18.44
N SER A 153 14.58 -19.56 -18.92
CA SER A 153 15.35 -20.80 -18.78
C SER A 153 16.21 -20.84 -17.51
N ASN A 154 16.13 -19.81 -16.67
CA ASN A 154 16.89 -19.75 -15.42
C ASN A 154 16.39 -20.82 -14.45
N LEU A 155 17.32 -21.60 -13.90
CA LEU A 155 17.02 -22.70 -12.99
C LEU A 155 16.27 -22.24 -11.74
N ALA A 156 16.56 -21.06 -11.20
CA ALA A 156 15.88 -20.51 -10.03
C ALA A 156 14.40 -20.21 -10.32
N ASP A 157 14.09 -19.66 -11.50
CA ASP A 157 12.72 -19.41 -11.94
C ASP A 157 11.96 -20.74 -12.14
N LEU A 158 12.59 -21.71 -12.81
CA LEU A 158 12.00 -23.03 -13.02
C LEU A 158 11.73 -23.77 -11.70
N MET A 159 12.67 -23.72 -10.75
CA MET A 159 12.48 -24.28 -9.41
C MET A 159 11.35 -23.61 -8.65
N THR A 160 11.17 -22.30 -8.82
CA THR A 160 10.06 -21.56 -8.17
C THR A 160 8.72 -22.00 -8.73
N PHE A 161 8.60 -22.14 -10.06
CA PHE A 161 7.39 -22.70 -10.69
C PHE A 161 7.13 -24.16 -10.28
N ALA A 162 8.18 -24.98 -10.21
CA ALA A 162 8.05 -26.37 -9.76
C ALA A 162 7.56 -26.46 -8.31
N HIS A 163 8.06 -25.59 -7.42
CA HIS A 163 7.61 -25.50 -6.02
C HIS A 163 6.14 -25.08 -5.94
N LEU A 164 5.73 -24.06 -6.70
CA LEU A 164 4.35 -23.63 -6.78
C LEU A 164 3.43 -24.77 -7.24
N GLY A 165 3.79 -25.42 -8.35
CA GLY A 165 3.03 -26.55 -8.88
C GLY A 165 2.94 -27.72 -7.89
N LEU A 166 4.04 -28.00 -7.17
CA LEU A 166 4.06 -29.04 -6.14
C LEU A 166 3.19 -28.69 -4.94
N ASN A 167 3.18 -27.43 -4.48
CA ASN A 167 2.34 -26.98 -3.39
C ASN A 167 0.85 -27.06 -3.78
N ILE A 168 0.49 -26.63 -4.99
CA ILE A 168 -0.86 -26.76 -5.53
C ILE A 168 -1.26 -28.25 -5.59
N ARG A 169 -0.38 -29.13 -6.06
CA ARG A 169 -0.64 -30.57 -6.13
C ARG A 169 -0.81 -31.20 -4.76
N ARG A 170 -0.03 -30.78 -3.76
CA ARG A 170 -0.09 -31.28 -2.37
C ARG A 170 -1.38 -30.96 -1.65
N MET A 171 -2.12 -29.93 -2.07
CA MET A 171 -3.45 -29.64 -1.52
C MET A 171 -4.49 -30.75 -1.79
N GLY A 172 -4.19 -31.64 -2.72
CA GLY A 172 -5.15 -32.64 -3.18
C GLY A 172 -6.08 -32.12 -4.29
N LYS A 173 -6.71 -33.05 -4.99
CA LYS A 173 -7.50 -32.75 -6.21
C LYS A 173 -8.69 -31.84 -5.95
N GLU A 174 -9.38 -32.01 -4.84
CA GLU A 174 -10.56 -31.22 -4.49
C GLU A 174 -10.19 -29.77 -4.17
N ASN A 175 -9.26 -29.57 -3.25
CA ASN A 175 -8.81 -28.22 -2.88
C ASN A 175 -8.15 -27.47 -4.06
N MET A 176 -7.42 -28.18 -4.94
CA MET A 176 -6.85 -27.57 -6.14
C MET A 176 -7.94 -27.04 -7.09
N ARG A 177 -9.01 -27.82 -7.30
CA ARG A 177 -10.14 -27.40 -8.13
C ARG A 177 -10.87 -26.22 -7.50
N GLU A 178 -11.08 -26.29 -6.20
CA GLU A 178 -11.76 -25.24 -5.45
C GLU A 178 -10.94 -23.94 -5.42
N PHE A 179 -9.62 -24.03 -5.24
CA PHE A 179 -8.74 -22.86 -5.34
C PHE A 179 -8.85 -22.18 -6.73
N MET A 180 -8.80 -22.98 -7.81
CA MET A 180 -8.90 -22.45 -9.17
C MET A 180 -10.27 -21.81 -9.44
N ARG A 181 -11.33 -22.33 -8.85
CA ARG A 181 -12.69 -21.78 -8.94
C ARG A 181 -12.77 -20.44 -8.17
N ILE A 182 -12.41 -20.45 -6.89
CA ILE A 182 -12.59 -19.32 -5.97
C ILE A 182 -11.68 -18.16 -6.36
N ALA A 183 -10.42 -18.39 -6.72
CA ALA A 183 -9.46 -17.34 -7.07
C ALA A 183 -9.92 -16.46 -8.25
N THR A 184 -10.87 -16.93 -9.05
CA THR A 184 -11.41 -16.19 -10.20
C THR A 184 -12.83 -15.64 -9.97
N LEU A 185 -13.44 -15.93 -8.83
CA LEU A 185 -14.77 -15.42 -8.51
C LEU A 185 -14.77 -13.91 -8.23
N PRO A 186 -15.87 -13.20 -8.52
CA PRO A 186 -16.19 -11.94 -7.88
C PRO A 186 -16.30 -12.14 -6.36
N ALA A 187 -15.97 -11.12 -5.58
CA ALA A 187 -16.11 -11.21 -4.12
C ALA A 187 -17.57 -11.46 -3.72
N ARG A 188 -18.52 -10.84 -4.46
CA ARG A 188 -19.96 -11.02 -4.21
C ARG A 188 -20.38 -12.48 -4.28
N ASP A 189 -20.02 -13.19 -5.34
CA ASP A 189 -20.43 -14.57 -5.53
C ASP A 189 -19.88 -15.46 -4.41
N LEU A 190 -18.63 -15.21 -3.99
CA LEU A 190 -18.05 -15.93 -2.87
C LEU A 190 -18.78 -15.64 -1.53
N MET A 191 -19.12 -14.38 -1.27
CA MET A 191 -19.82 -13.99 -0.04
C MET A 191 -21.25 -14.55 0.00
N ASP A 192 -21.96 -14.52 -1.13
CA ASP A 192 -23.33 -15.05 -1.26
C ASP A 192 -23.39 -16.59 -1.14
N GLU A 193 -22.27 -17.30 -1.43
CA GLU A 193 -22.18 -18.76 -1.20
C GLU A 193 -22.10 -19.14 0.29
N TYR A 194 -21.58 -18.24 1.14
CA TYR A 194 -21.29 -18.55 2.54
C TYR A 194 -22.23 -17.88 3.54
N PHE A 195 -22.73 -16.66 3.26
CA PHE A 195 -23.34 -15.81 4.26
C PHE A 195 -24.70 -15.25 3.82
N ASP A 196 -25.57 -15.06 4.81
CA ASP A 196 -26.86 -14.38 4.61
C ASP A 196 -26.82 -12.91 5.06
N ASN A 197 -26.03 -12.58 6.10
CA ASN A 197 -25.93 -11.23 6.67
C ASN A 197 -25.22 -10.25 5.70
N ASP A 198 -25.94 -9.23 5.24
CA ASP A 198 -25.44 -8.29 4.22
C ASP A 198 -24.28 -7.41 4.71
N ILE A 199 -24.28 -7.01 5.99
CA ILE A 199 -23.18 -6.23 6.59
C ILE A 199 -21.93 -7.09 6.69
N LEU A 200 -22.05 -8.36 7.06
CA LEU A 200 -20.94 -9.30 7.10
C LEU A 200 -20.33 -9.48 5.70
N LYS A 201 -21.18 -9.69 4.69
CA LYS A 201 -20.73 -9.81 3.28
C LYS A 201 -19.97 -8.57 2.82
N ALA A 202 -20.50 -7.37 3.08
CA ALA A 202 -19.83 -6.11 2.76
C ALA A 202 -18.48 -5.97 3.49
N THR A 203 -18.46 -6.25 4.80
CA THR A 203 -17.27 -6.17 5.65
C THR A 203 -16.16 -7.10 5.19
N LEU A 204 -16.48 -8.37 4.89
CA LEU A 204 -15.50 -9.35 4.43
C LEU A 204 -15.02 -9.11 3.00
N SER A 205 -15.85 -8.53 2.13
CA SER A 205 -15.44 -8.19 0.75
C SER A 205 -14.56 -6.94 0.68
N TRP A 206 -14.56 -6.10 1.72
CA TRP A 206 -13.89 -4.80 1.74
C TRP A 206 -12.41 -4.86 1.38
N ASP A 207 -11.68 -5.77 1.99
CA ASP A 207 -10.24 -5.94 1.75
C ASP A 207 -9.90 -6.43 0.34
N GLY A 208 -10.86 -6.98 -0.38
CA GLY A 208 -10.72 -7.34 -1.78
C GLY A 208 -10.82 -6.16 -2.75
N VAL A 209 -11.43 -5.06 -2.32
CA VAL A 209 -11.75 -3.94 -3.20
C VAL A 209 -11.11 -2.63 -2.80
N ILE A 210 -10.74 -2.44 -1.52
CA ILE A 210 -10.17 -1.18 -1.04
C ILE A 210 -8.92 -0.78 -1.82
N GLY A 211 -8.86 0.49 -2.22
CA GLY A 211 -7.73 1.06 -2.95
C GLY A 211 -7.65 0.68 -4.43
N SER A 212 -8.56 -0.12 -4.94
CA SER A 212 -8.55 -0.59 -6.33
C SER A 212 -9.79 -0.15 -7.10
N LYS A 213 -9.65 -0.07 -8.41
CA LYS A 213 -10.76 0.19 -9.34
C LYS A 213 -11.59 -1.08 -9.54
N MET A 214 -12.16 -1.57 -8.45
CA MET A 214 -12.97 -2.79 -8.37
C MET A 214 -14.10 -2.60 -7.37
N ALA A 215 -15.17 -3.38 -7.54
CA ALA A 215 -16.29 -3.52 -6.62
C ALA A 215 -16.61 -5.01 -6.43
N PRO A 216 -17.49 -5.42 -5.50
CA PRO A 216 -17.72 -6.82 -5.20
C PRO A 216 -18.12 -7.70 -6.40
N ARG A 217 -18.81 -7.14 -7.40
CA ARG A 217 -19.18 -7.84 -8.67
C ARG A 217 -18.07 -7.81 -9.73
N SER A 218 -16.95 -7.11 -9.48
CA SER A 218 -15.88 -7.05 -10.47
C SER A 218 -15.25 -8.42 -10.68
N PRO A 219 -15.14 -8.91 -11.94
CA PRO A 219 -14.63 -10.25 -12.20
C PRO A 219 -13.13 -10.37 -11.95
N ASN A 220 -12.72 -11.57 -11.57
CA ASN A 220 -11.34 -12.08 -11.67
C ASN A 220 -10.25 -11.38 -10.82
N SER A 221 -10.58 -10.67 -9.74
CA SER A 221 -9.48 -10.03 -9.00
C SER A 221 -9.74 -9.83 -7.50
N ALA A 222 -10.98 -9.55 -7.07
CA ALA A 222 -11.26 -9.18 -5.68
C ALA A 222 -10.94 -10.32 -4.70
N VAL A 223 -11.34 -11.55 -5.00
CA VAL A 223 -11.01 -12.72 -4.15
C VAL A 223 -9.53 -13.00 -4.14
N LEU A 224 -8.84 -12.85 -5.28
CA LEU A 224 -7.38 -12.99 -5.32
C LEU A 224 -6.69 -11.91 -4.47
N ALA A 225 -7.19 -10.67 -4.47
CA ALA A 225 -6.69 -9.61 -3.61
C ALA A 225 -6.91 -9.91 -2.12
N LEU A 226 -8.09 -10.46 -1.75
CA LEU A 226 -8.35 -10.97 -0.39
C LEU A 226 -7.33 -12.05 0.01
N LEU A 227 -7.16 -13.08 -0.81
CA LEU A 227 -6.19 -14.15 -0.55
C LEU A 227 -4.77 -13.61 -0.43
N TYR A 228 -4.44 -12.62 -1.25
CA TYR A 228 -3.13 -11.99 -1.24
C TYR A 228 -2.86 -11.24 0.08
N ARG A 229 -3.82 -10.46 0.58
CA ARG A 229 -3.72 -9.81 1.89
C ARG A 229 -3.68 -10.82 3.05
N MET A 230 -4.48 -11.89 2.96
CA MET A 230 -4.48 -12.96 3.95
C MET A 230 -3.22 -13.86 3.91
N ALA A 231 -2.41 -13.78 2.86
CA ALA A 231 -1.14 -14.52 2.76
C ALA A 231 -0.06 -13.99 3.72
N GLU A 232 -0.26 -12.85 4.31
CA GLU A 232 0.61 -12.24 5.28
C GLU A 232 0.53 -12.93 6.66
N GLU A 233 1.44 -12.57 7.57
CA GLU A 233 1.51 -13.18 8.91
C GLU A 233 0.29 -12.82 9.77
N SER A 234 -0.24 -11.60 9.59
CA SER A 234 -1.44 -11.10 10.28
C SER A 234 -2.75 -11.73 9.79
N ARG A 235 -2.72 -12.51 8.71
CA ARG A 235 -3.93 -13.05 8.06
C ARG A 235 -4.91 -11.99 7.60
N GLY A 236 -4.40 -10.82 7.21
CA GLY A 236 -5.20 -9.67 6.80
C GLY A 236 -5.75 -8.82 7.95
N ALA A 237 -5.42 -9.15 9.20
CA ALA A 237 -5.78 -8.30 10.32
C ALA A 237 -4.94 -7.02 10.34
N HIS A 238 -5.57 -5.91 10.71
CA HIS A 238 -4.93 -4.61 10.82
C HIS A 238 -4.45 -4.33 12.24
N ALA A 239 -3.43 -3.47 12.35
CA ALA A 239 -2.90 -3.03 13.63
C ALA A 239 -2.42 -1.55 13.53
N ILE A 240 -2.32 -0.91 14.67
CA ILE A 240 -1.65 0.39 14.81
C ILE A 240 -0.49 0.17 15.77
N PRO A 241 0.77 0.24 15.28
CA PRO A 241 1.94 0.12 16.15
C PRO A 241 2.05 1.31 17.10
N ALA A 242 2.85 1.18 18.14
CA ALA A 242 3.19 2.31 19.01
C ALA A 242 3.81 3.45 18.20
N GLY A 243 3.37 4.68 18.44
CA GLY A 243 3.73 5.86 17.61
C GLY A 243 3.02 5.88 16.24
N GLY A 244 1.96 5.09 16.07
CA GLY A 244 1.22 5.00 14.81
C GLY A 244 2.05 4.41 13.68
N VAL A 245 1.61 4.62 12.45
CA VAL A 245 2.38 4.21 11.25
C VAL A 245 3.68 5.01 11.14
N ASN A 246 3.70 6.24 11.64
CA ASN A 246 4.90 7.08 11.66
C ASN A 246 6.02 6.49 12.53
N GLY A 247 5.70 5.88 13.66
CA GLY A 247 6.68 5.22 14.53
C GLY A 247 7.46 4.12 13.80
N LEU A 248 6.79 3.36 12.92
CA LEU A 248 7.46 2.41 12.03
C LEU A 248 8.41 3.13 11.05
N VAL A 249 7.97 4.24 10.44
CA VAL A 249 8.79 5.02 9.50
C VAL A 249 10.04 5.60 10.18
N GLU A 250 9.89 6.15 11.39
CA GLU A 250 10.99 6.67 12.20
C GLU A 250 12.00 5.56 12.53
N SER A 251 11.51 4.39 12.94
CA SER A 251 12.36 3.23 13.24
C SER A 251 13.10 2.73 12.00
N LEU A 252 12.47 2.73 10.83
CA LEU A 252 13.11 2.38 9.56
C LEU A 252 14.20 3.40 9.18
N SER A 253 13.92 4.70 9.35
CA SER A 253 14.87 5.76 9.08
C SER A 253 16.10 5.68 10.01
N ALA A 254 15.84 5.43 11.30
CA ALA A 254 16.90 5.25 12.30
C ALA A 254 17.75 4.01 12.00
N SER A 255 17.12 2.87 11.65
CA SER A 255 17.82 1.65 11.26
C SER A 255 18.68 1.84 10.00
N ALA A 256 18.14 2.50 8.96
CA ALA A 256 18.89 2.79 7.74
C ALA A 256 20.11 3.68 8.03
N THR A 257 19.94 4.73 8.83
CA THR A 257 21.04 5.65 9.24
C THR A 257 22.08 4.93 10.10
N ALA A 258 21.63 4.13 11.07
CA ALA A 258 22.54 3.33 11.92
C ALA A 258 23.32 2.28 11.11
N SER A 259 22.77 1.81 10.00
CA SER A 259 23.46 0.91 9.05
C SER A 259 24.43 1.64 8.12
N GLY A 260 24.46 2.99 8.14
CA GLY A 260 25.38 3.81 7.33
C GLY A 260 24.76 4.45 6.09
N ALA A 261 23.43 4.40 5.91
CA ALA A 261 22.75 5.14 4.85
C ALA A 261 22.67 6.64 5.20
N GLU A 262 22.92 7.49 4.22
CA GLU A 262 22.64 8.91 4.28
C GLU A 262 21.21 9.18 3.78
N ILE A 263 20.41 9.93 4.53
CA ILE A 263 19.04 10.35 4.13
C ILE A 263 19.06 11.86 3.99
N ARG A 264 18.74 12.34 2.77
CA ARG A 264 18.68 13.76 2.44
C ARG A 264 17.27 14.13 2.03
N CYS A 265 16.60 14.91 2.88
CA CYS A 265 15.29 15.50 2.63
C CYS A 265 15.40 16.82 1.86
N ASN A 266 14.28 17.35 1.36
CA ASN A 266 14.23 18.52 0.47
C ASN A 266 15.12 18.36 -0.78
N ALA A 267 15.36 17.12 -1.21
CA ALA A 267 16.26 16.73 -2.30
C ALA A 267 15.49 16.00 -3.42
N GLY A 268 14.50 16.67 -3.98
CA GLY A 268 13.67 16.11 -5.04
C GLY A 268 14.46 15.80 -6.30
N VAL A 269 14.46 14.54 -6.74
CA VAL A 269 15.07 14.14 -8.02
C VAL A 269 14.19 14.59 -9.18
N ASP A 270 14.79 15.29 -10.14
CA ASP A 270 14.16 15.73 -11.38
C ASP A 270 14.30 14.67 -12.49
N ARG A 271 15.50 14.10 -12.63
CA ARG A 271 15.75 13.04 -13.62
C ARG A 271 16.84 12.07 -13.22
N VAL A 272 16.78 10.87 -13.80
CA VAL A 272 17.87 9.88 -13.79
C VAL A 272 18.81 10.19 -14.96
N LEU A 273 20.10 10.18 -14.69
CA LEU A 273 21.13 10.41 -15.71
C LEU A 273 21.45 9.10 -16.42
N ILE A 274 21.17 9.06 -17.71
CA ILE A 274 21.37 7.91 -18.57
C ILE A 274 22.51 8.21 -19.54
N ASP A 275 23.54 7.38 -19.52
CA ASP A 275 24.63 7.41 -20.51
C ASP A 275 24.41 6.36 -21.59
N GLY A 276 24.96 6.62 -22.78
CA GLY A 276 24.96 5.69 -23.89
C GLY A 276 23.80 5.88 -24.88
N ASN A 277 23.78 5.04 -25.90
CA ASN A 277 22.77 5.04 -26.96
C ASN A 277 22.35 3.60 -27.29
N GLY A 278 21.09 3.39 -27.63
CA GLY A 278 20.56 2.07 -28.01
C GLY A 278 20.73 1.04 -26.88
N ASP A 279 21.27 -0.14 -27.21
CA ASP A 279 21.46 -1.24 -26.25
C ASP A 279 22.56 -0.97 -25.20
N GLY A 280 23.29 0.15 -25.33
CA GLY A 280 24.37 0.52 -24.41
C GLY A 280 23.95 1.53 -23.33
N LEU A 281 22.66 1.68 -23.05
CA LEU A 281 22.16 2.58 -22.01
C LEU A 281 22.60 2.13 -20.61
N LEU A 282 22.94 3.08 -19.74
CA LEU A 282 23.35 2.83 -18.36
C LEU A 282 22.94 3.99 -17.46
N ALA A 283 22.20 3.71 -16.37
CA ALA A 283 21.92 4.70 -15.32
C ALA A 283 23.17 4.90 -14.46
N LYS A 284 23.61 6.16 -14.27
CA LYS A 284 24.87 6.53 -13.58
C LYS A 284 24.73 7.60 -12.52
N GLY A 285 23.55 8.09 -12.27
CA GLY A 285 23.34 9.16 -11.32
C GLY A 285 21.95 9.76 -11.41
N VAL A 286 21.78 10.84 -10.70
CA VAL A 286 20.55 11.64 -10.70
C VAL A 286 20.87 13.12 -10.78
N GLN A 287 19.93 13.90 -11.29
CA GLN A 287 19.92 15.34 -11.15
C GLN A 287 18.76 15.75 -10.25
N LEU A 288 19.05 16.59 -9.28
CA LEU A 288 18.06 17.17 -8.38
C LEU A 288 17.33 18.35 -9.04
N ALA A 289 16.20 18.75 -8.46
CA ALA A 289 15.40 19.87 -8.94
C ALA A 289 16.14 21.23 -8.89
N ASP A 290 17.14 21.39 -8.02
CA ASP A 290 18.02 22.56 -7.95
C ASP A 290 19.20 22.54 -8.95
N GLY A 291 19.32 21.45 -9.72
CA GLY A 291 20.37 21.26 -10.72
C GLY A 291 21.60 20.49 -10.24
N GLU A 292 21.71 20.19 -8.93
CA GLU A 292 22.80 19.35 -8.41
C GLU A 292 22.81 17.98 -9.07
N THR A 293 23.99 17.48 -9.42
CA THR A 293 24.17 16.16 -10.03
C THR A 293 24.95 15.25 -9.08
N ILE A 294 24.39 14.07 -8.79
CA ILE A 294 24.99 13.07 -7.90
C ILE A 294 25.17 11.77 -8.68
N LYS A 295 26.38 11.21 -8.64
CA LYS A 295 26.73 9.97 -9.36
C LYS A 295 26.67 8.77 -8.44
N ALA A 296 26.24 7.62 -9.00
CA ALA A 296 26.26 6.33 -8.33
C ALA A 296 26.36 5.19 -9.34
N ASP A 297 26.78 4.01 -8.85
CA ASP A 297 26.84 2.80 -9.66
C ASP A 297 25.44 2.22 -9.94
N ARG A 298 24.49 2.46 -9.01
CA ARG A 298 23.09 1.99 -9.12
C ARG A 298 22.12 3.06 -8.67
N ILE A 299 21.01 3.15 -9.39
CA ILE A 299 19.87 4.00 -9.07
C ILE A 299 18.68 3.10 -8.75
N ILE A 300 18.07 3.28 -7.58
CA ILE A 300 16.93 2.48 -7.14
C ILE A 300 15.73 3.42 -6.96
N SER A 301 14.69 3.23 -7.74
CA SER A 301 13.48 4.05 -7.60
C SER A 301 12.51 3.44 -6.60
N ALA A 302 12.21 4.19 -5.54
CA ALA A 302 11.13 3.92 -4.60
C ALA A 302 9.86 4.75 -4.94
N THR A 303 9.79 5.32 -6.14
CA THR A 303 8.59 5.99 -6.66
C THR A 303 7.75 5.01 -7.50
N ASP A 304 6.54 5.43 -7.93
CA ASP A 304 5.72 4.59 -8.79
C ASP A 304 6.35 4.38 -10.19
N PRO A 305 6.02 3.27 -10.86
CA PRO A 305 6.63 2.94 -12.17
C PRO A 305 6.35 3.97 -13.27
N ARG A 306 5.17 4.59 -13.29
CA ARG A 306 4.86 5.61 -14.31
C ARG A 306 5.72 6.85 -14.11
N ARG A 307 5.85 7.32 -12.86
CA ARG A 307 6.75 8.42 -12.51
C ARG A 307 8.19 8.07 -12.84
N THR A 308 8.65 6.89 -12.43
CA THR A 308 10.03 6.43 -12.70
C THR A 308 10.34 6.49 -14.20
N PHE A 309 9.56 5.81 -15.02
CA PHE A 309 9.92 5.63 -16.44
C PHE A 309 9.50 6.80 -17.32
N LEU A 310 8.33 7.42 -17.09
CA LEU A 310 7.82 8.46 -17.98
C LEU A 310 8.28 9.87 -17.60
N LYS A 311 8.69 10.10 -16.34
CA LYS A 311 9.14 11.42 -15.86
C LYS A 311 10.63 11.44 -15.56
N LEU A 312 11.11 10.51 -14.68
CA LEU A 312 12.49 10.56 -14.21
C LEU A 312 13.49 10.02 -15.23
N VAL A 313 13.14 8.99 -15.98
CA VAL A 313 13.97 8.40 -17.04
C VAL A 313 13.79 9.14 -18.36
N GLY A 314 12.56 9.38 -18.77
CA GLY A 314 12.20 9.92 -20.06
C GLY A 314 11.93 8.83 -21.12
N VAL A 315 10.93 9.06 -21.95
CA VAL A 315 10.47 8.08 -22.96
C VAL A 315 11.48 7.86 -24.09
N GLU A 316 12.38 8.80 -24.29
CA GLU A 316 13.47 8.76 -25.28
C GLU A 316 14.50 7.65 -25.01
N HIS A 317 14.59 7.17 -23.77
CA HIS A 317 15.47 6.08 -23.35
C HIS A 317 14.78 4.72 -23.29
N LEU A 318 13.51 4.63 -23.68
CA LEU A 318 12.70 3.43 -23.51
C LEU A 318 12.28 2.83 -24.85
N GLU A 319 12.26 1.50 -24.93
CA GLU A 319 11.66 0.79 -26.05
C GLU A 319 10.15 1.07 -26.09
N ILE A 320 9.59 1.20 -27.30
CA ILE A 320 8.20 1.65 -27.51
C ILE A 320 7.16 0.69 -26.90
N GLY A 321 7.40 -0.63 -26.97
CA GLY A 321 6.51 -1.62 -26.40
C GLY A 321 6.49 -1.55 -24.87
N PHE A 322 7.66 -1.39 -24.25
CA PHE A 322 7.77 -1.18 -22.80
C PHE A 322 7.10 0.14 -22.38
N THR A 323 7.37 1.25 -23.09
CA THR A 323 6.73 2.54 -22.85
C THR A 323 5.21 2.43 -22.87
N ASN A 324 4.65 1.71 -23.85
CA ASN A 324 3.21 1.53 -23.96
C ASN A 324 2.64 0.69 -22.83
N ARG A 325 3.36 -0.33 -22.32
CA ARG A 325 2.95 -1.10 -21.13
C ARG A 325 2.93 -0.22 -19.89
N ILE A 326 3.95 0.59 -19.67
CA ILE A 326 3.99 1.53 -18.53
C ILE A 326 2.86 2.58 -18.61
N ARG A 327 2.57 3.12 -19.80
CA ARG A 327 1.45 4.06 -19.99
C ARG A 327 0.08 3.43 -19.70
N ARG A 328 -0.07 2.13 -19.94
CA ARG A 328 -1.32 1.37 -19.72
C ARG A 328 -1.50 0.90 -18.28
N LEU A 329 -0.52 1.07 -17.41
CA LEU A 329 -0.70 0.78 -15.98
C LEU A 329 -1.87 1.63 -15.45
N ARG A 330 -2.80 0.97 -14.78
CA ARG A 330 -3.93 1.63 -14.15
C ARG A 330 -3.48 2.20 -12.82
N CYS A 331 -3.25 3.51 -12.81
CA CYS A 331 -2.76 4.26 -11.65
C CYS A 331 -3.73 5.36 -11.22
N ASP A 332 -4.92 5.44 -11.80
CA ASP A 332 -5.93 6.41 -11.37
C ASP A 332 -6.51 5.93 -10.03
N GLY A 333 -6.29 6.71 -8.97
CA GLY A 333 -6.78 6.43 -7.62
C GLY A 333 -8.29 6.60 -7.50
N PHE A 334 -8.87 5.87 -6.56
CA PHE A 334 -10.32 5.83 -6.30
C PHE A 334 -10.63 6.01 -4.81
N VAL A 335 -9.68 6.51 -4.03
CA VAL A 335 -9.85 6.73 -2.59
C VAL A 335 -9.41 8.14 -2.23
N ALA A 336 -10.28 8.86 -1.53
CA ALA A 336 -9.92 10.09 -0.85
C ALA A 336 -9.58 9.81 0.62
N LYS A 337 -8.84 10.73 1.23
CA LYS A 337 -8.49 10.69 2.63
C LYS A 337 -9.19 11.83 3.38
N LEU A 338 -9.93 11.48 4.43
CA LEU A 338 -10.50 12.46 5.35
C LEU A 338 -9.78 12.38 6.69
N HIS A 339 -9.30 13.51 7.18
CA HIS A 339 -8.85 13.70 8.55
C HIS A 339 -9.77 14.68 9.27
N VAL A 340 -10.20 14.33 10.48
CA VAL A 340 -11.06 15.18 11.30
C VAL A 340 -10.43 15.38 12.67
N ALA A 341 -10.23 16.64 13.06
CA ALA A 341 -9.88 17.03 14.41
C ALA A 341 -11.17 17.14 15.23
N LEU A 342 -11.27 16.39 16.33
CA LEU A 342 -12.46 16.26 17.14
C LEU A 342 -12.22 16.78 18.56
N ASN A 343 -13.22 17.46 19.12
CA ASN A 343 -13.22 17.94 20.51
C ASN A 343 -13.53 16.85 21.56
N GLY A 344 -13.61 15.60 21.15
CA GLY A 344 -13.88 14.45 21.99
C GLY A 344 -13.94 13.16 21.19
N LEU A 345 -14.05 12.03 21.87
CA LEU A 345 -14.23 10.75 21.19
C LEU A 345 -15.67 10.67 20.65
N PRO A 346 -15.86 10.39 19.33
CA PRO A 346 -17.21 10.24 18.79
C PRO A 346 -17.87 8.97 19.32
N GLU A 347 -19.15 9.07 19.63
CA GLU A 347 -19.98 7.94 20.05
C GLU A 347 -20.72 7.39 18.84
N PHE A 348 -20.51 6.10 18.57
CA PHE A 348 -21.28 5.34 17.59
C PHE A 348 -22.40 4.59 18.31
N ASP A 349 -23.63 4.66 17.80
CA ASP A 349 -24.78 4.07 18.48
C ASP A 349 -24.55 2.59 18.80
N ARG A 350 -24.67 2.22 20.08
CA ARG A 350 -24.47 0.86 20.64
C ARG A 350 -23.12 0.21 20.30
N LEU A 351 -22.09 0.98 19.98
CA LEU A 351 -20.74 0.49 19.88
C LEU A 351 -19.97 0.86 21.16
N ASP A 352 -19.65 -0.14 21.97
CA ASP A 352 -19.01 0.08 23.27
C ASP A 352 -17.61 0.73 23.16
N ARG A 353 -16.89 0.44 22.06
CA ARG A 353 -15.52 0.93 21.84
C ARG A 353 -15.28 1.26 20.35
N ALA A 354 -14.80 2.46 20.10
CA ALA A 354 -14.45 2.93 18.76
C ALA A 354 -12.93 2.75 18.47
N ASP A 355 -12.31 1.68 18.99
CA ASP A 355 -10.89 1.38 18.87
C ASP A 355 -10.56 0.41 17.73
N GLY A 356 -11.55 0.08 16.92
CA GLY A 356 -11.43 -0.82 15.78
C GLY A 356 -11.24 -0.12 14.44
N ARG A 357 -11.15 -0.96 13.43
CA ARG A 357 -11.29 -0.61 12.02
C ARG A 357 -12.77 -0.66 11.66
N ILE A 358 -13.38 0.49 11.49
CA ILE A 358 -14.83 0.65 11.33
C ILE A 358 -15.16 0.81 9.85
N ILE A 359 -16.05 -0.02 9.32
CA ILE A 359 -16.50 0.01 7.92
C ILE A 359 -17.95 0.48 7.88
N ILE A 360 -18.19 1.56 7.14
CA ILE A 360 -19.52 2.06 6.80
C ILE A 360 -19.81 1.64 5.35
N ALA A 361 -20.43 0.48 5.22
CA ALA A 361 -20.96 -0.09 3.98
C ALA A 361 -22.08 -1.06 4.37
N PRO A 362 -23.35 -0.64 4.30
CA PRO A 362 -24.48 -1.42 4.83
C PRO A 362 -24.68 -2.77 4.12
N ASP A 363 -24.28 -2.84 2.86
CA ASP A 363 -24.33 -4.04 2.03
C ASP A 363 -23.35 -3.93 0.85
N MET A 364 -23.20 -5.00 0.09
CA MET A 364 -22.36 -5.01 -1.11
C MET A 364 -22.94 -4.17 -2.26
N ASP A 365 -24.24 -3.90 -2.29
CA ASP A 365 -24.86 -3.05 -3.31
C ASP A 365 -24.50 -1.57 -3.08
N ALA A 366 -24.39 -1.12 -1.83
CA ALA A 366 -23.89 0.22 -1.51
C ALA A 366 -22.46 0.44 -2.05
N ILE A 367 -21.61 -0.59 -1.95
CA ILE A 367 -20.25 -0.56 -2.52
C ILE A 367 -20.32 -0.49 -4.06
N GLU A 368 -21.18 -1.28 -4.68
CA GLU A 368 -21.38 -1.29 -6.14
C GLU A 368 -21.88 0.05 -6.67
N PHE A 369 -22.89 0.64 -6.03
CA PHE A 369 -23.44 1.93 -6.45
C PHE A 369 -22.43 3.07 -6.31
N ALA A 370 -21.68 3.11 -5.21
CA ALA A 370 -20.61 4.09 -5.06
C ALA A 370 -19.54 3.92 -6.16
N TYR A 371 -19.17 2.67 -6.50
CA TYR A 371 -18.23 2.38 -7.58
C TYR A 371 -18.79 2.76 -8.95
N ASP A 372 -20.08 2.55 -9.22
CA ASP A 372 -20.68 2.85 -10.52
C ASP A 372 -20.59 4.36 -10.83
N HIS A 373 -20.90 5.22 -9.87
CA HIS A 373 -20.67 6.67 -10.01
C HIS A 373 -19.21 6.98 -10.36
N ALA A 374 -18.27 6.48 -9.56
CA ALA A 374 -16.85 6.76 -9.74
C ALA A 374 -16.30 6.22 -11.08
N LYS A 375 -16.77 5.08 -11.53
CA LYS A 375 -16.42 4.48 -12.83
C LYS A 375 -16.75 5.39 -14.01
N HIS A 376 -17.81 6.18 -13.86
CA HIS A 376 -18.23 7.18 -14.85
C HIS A 376 -17.66 8.58 -14.59
N GLY A 377 -16.77 8.72 -13.62
CA GLY A 377 -16.15 10.00 -13.24
C GLY A 377 -17.10 10.92 -12.49
N GLU A 378 -18.01 10.36 -11.74
CA GLU A 378 -18.99 11.07 -10.91
C GLU A 378 -18.74 10.80 -9.43
N LEU A 379 -19.15 11.73 -8.56
CA LEU A 379 -19.03 11.57 -7.12
C LEU A 379 -20.16 10.68 -6.58
N PRO A 380 -19.87 9.72 -5.69
CA PRO A 380 -20.91 8.89 -5.10
C PRO A 380 -21.90 9.75 -4.30
N GLU A 381 -23.21 9.46 -4.43
CA GLU A 381 -24.24 10.10 -3.63
C GLU A 381 -24.16 9.65 -2.17
N LYS A 382 -23.88 8.36 -1.96
CA LYS A 382 -23.70 7.74 -0.64
C LYS A 382 -22.31 7.12 -0.59
N PRO A 383 -21.31 7.87 -0.09
CA PRO A 383 -19.94 7.35 0.02
C PRO A 383 -19.88 6.19 1.03
N VAL A 384 -19.06 5.19 0.72
CA VAL A 384 -18.70 4.12 1.64
C VAL A 384 -17.28 4.36 2.13
N MET A 385 -16.99 3.99 3.39
CA MET A 385 -15.71 4.36 3.99
C MET A 385 -15.24 3.38 5.05
N GLU A 386 -13.95 3.43 5.30
CA GLU A 386 -13.27 2.78 6.41
C GLU A 386 -12.68 3.85 7.33
N ILE A 387 -12.91 3.70 8.61
CA ILE A 387 -12.56 4.68 9.64
C ILE A 387 -11.68 4.03 10.69
N VAL A 388 -10.70 4.78 11.16
CA VAL A 388 -9.93 4.50 12.37
C VAL A 388 -9.82 5.78 13.19
N ILE A 389 -9.76 5.66 14.52
CA ILE A 389 -9.48 6.78 15.42
C ILE A 389 -8.08 6.54 16.02
N PRO A 390 -6.99 6.88 15.29
CA PRO A 390 -5.65 6.50 15.67
C PRO A 390 -5.22 7.09 17.02
N SER A 391 -5.75 8.22 17.43
CA SER A 391 -5.49 8.84 18.73
C SER A 391 -6.01 8.06 19.94
N VAL A 392 -6.83 7.04 19.74
CA VAL A 392 -7.19 6.07 20.80
C VAL A 392 -6.01 5.16 21.14
N HIS A 393 -5.16 4.90 20.15
CA HIS A 393 -3.98 4.05 20.27
C HIS A 393 -2.70 4.86 20.53
N ASP A 394 -2.66 6.11 20.07
CA ASP A 394 -1.53 7.01 20.23
C ASP A 394 -2.01 8.42 20.62
N ALA A 395 -1.97 8.70 21.92
CA ALA A 395 -2.43 9.98 22.47
C ALA A 395 -1.59 11.20 22.01
N SER A 396 -0.42 10.98 21.40
CA SER A 396 0.41 12.10 20.89
C SER A 396 -0.15 12.74 19.62
N LEU A 397 -1.12 12.11 18.97
CA LEU A 397 -1.70 12.57 17.71
C LEU A 397 -2.72 13.72 17.87
N ALA A 398 -3.17 14.01 19.11
CA ALA A 398 -4.11 15.09 19.39
C ALA A 398 -3.87 15.70 20.78
N PRO A 399 -4.33 16.92 21.04
CA PRO A 399 -4.32 17.49 22.37
C PRO A 399 -5.12 16.65 23.39
N ALA A 400 -4.81 16.76 24.67
CA ALA A 400 -5.44 15.97 25.72
C ALA A 400 -6.98 16.10 25.71
N GLY A 401 -7.69 14.98 25.68
CA GLY A 401 -9.15 14.90 25.59
C GLY A 401 -9.75 15.13 24.22
N GLN A 402 -8.91 15.37 23.21
CA GLN A 402 -9.29 15.54 21.82
C GLN A 402 -8.83 14.33 20.99
N HIS A 403 -9.42 14.16 19.78
CA HIS A 403 -9.15 12.98 18.97
C HIS A 403 -8.99 13.30 17.48
N VAL A 404 -8.25 12.43 16.79
CA VAL A 404 -8.18 12.39 15.33
C VAL A 404 -9.02 11.24 14.83
N LEU A 405 -9.98 11.52 13.94
CA LEU A 405 -10.63 10.50 13.12
C LEU A 405 -9.99 10.52 11.73
N SER A 406 -9.69 9.37 11.20
CA SER A 406 -9.04 9.20 9.91
C SER A 406 -9.83 8.23 9.06
N ALA A 407 -10.32 8.64 7.90
CA ALA A 407 -11.14 7.80 7.03
C ALA A 407 -10.56 7.65 5.63
N HIS A 408 -10.66 6.44 5.08
CA HIS A 408 -10.52 6.15 3.67
C HIS A 408 -11.89 6.18 3.02
N VAL A 409 -12.16 7.17 2.19
CA VAL A 409 -13.43 7.34 1.49
C VAL A 409 -13.32 6.73 0.10
N MET A 410 -14.00 5.61 -0.11
CA MET A 410 -13.91 4.84 -1.35
C MET A 410 -14.70 5.48 -2.46
N TYR A 411 -14.21 5.25 -3.67
CA TYR A 411 -14.83 5.62 -4.94
C TYR A 411 -14.95 7.11 -5.17
N VAL A 412 -13.93 7.83 -4.71
CA VAL A 412 -13.67 9.21 -5.11
C VAL A 412 -12.68 9.19 -6.28
N PRO A 413 -13.10 9.49 -7.53
CA PRO A 413 -12.27 9.24 -8.71
C PRO A 413 -11.19 10.31 -8.88
N TYR A 414 -9.98 9.89 -9.30
CA TYR A 414 -8.93 10.82 -9.71
C TYR A 414 -9.38 11.72 -10.86
N ARG A 415 -10.10 11.14 -11.85
CA ARG A 415 -10.65 11.88 -13.00
C ARG A 415 -12.13 12.11 -12.82
N LEU A 416 -12.48 13.30 -12.38
CA LEU A 416 -13.87 13.74 -12.33
C LEU A 416 -14.29 14.23 -13.73
N LYS A 417 -15.50 13.85 -14.18
CA LYS A 417 -16.03 14.15 -15.52
C LYS A 417 -16.06 15.66 -15.83
N GLU A 418 -16.45 16.44 -14.86
CA GLU A 418 -16.51 17.91 -14.95
C GLU A 418 -15.19 18.59 -14.51
N GLY A 419 -14.17 17.80 -14.13
CA GLY A 419 -12.97 18.28 -13.48
C GLY A 419 -13.15 18.54 -11.99
N TRP A 420 -12.02 18.57 -11.27
CA TRP A 420 -12.03 18.91 -9.84
C TRP A 420 -12.12 20.42 -9.64
N THR A 421 -13.05 20.83 -8.75
CA THR A 421 -13.24 22.20 -8.26
C THR A 421 -13.33 22.17 -6.72
N ASP A 422 -13.16 23.30 -6.07
CA ASP A 422 -13.35 23.40 -4.62
C ASP A 422 -14.78 23.00 -4.23
N SER A 423 -15.79 23.42 -5.01
CA SER A 423 -17.18 23.01 -4.79
C SER A 423 -17.39 21.50 -4.89
N ALA A 424 -16.72 20.81 -5.81
CA ALA A 424 -16.83 19.34 -5.92
C ALA A 424 -16.16 18.65 -4.72
N ARG A 425 -15.02 19.20 -4.23
CA ARG A 425 -14.35 18.73 -3.02
C ARG A 425 -15.25 18.92 -1.79
N ASP A 426 -15.82 20.11 -1.61
CA ASP A 426 -16.71 20.40 -0.50
C ASP A 426 -17.95 19.51 -0.52
N GLN A 427 -18.53 19.27 -1.70
CA GLN A 427 -19.70 18.41 -1.87
C GLN A 427 -19.43 16.98 -1.40
N ILE A 428 -18.33 16.35 -1.81
CA ILE A 428 -18.03 14.98 -1.38
C ILE A 428 -17.60 14.92 0.08
N CYS A 429 -16.92 15.94 0.59
CA CYS A 429 -16.59 16.06 2.00
C CYS A 429 -17.86 16.12 2.85
N GLU A 430 -18.81 17.00 2.52
CA GLU A 430 -20.09 17.11 3.21
C GLU A 430 -20.91 15.82 3.15
N ARG A 431 -21.01 15.17 1.98
CA ARG A 431 -21.67 13.85 1.86
C ARG A 431 -21.01 12.80 2.76
N THR A 432 -19.70 12.86 2.92
CA THR A 432 -18.95 11.95 3.79
C THR A 432 -19.27 12.19 5.25
N ILE A 433 -19.31 13.47 5.67
CA ILE A 433 -19.70 13.85 7.04
C ILE A 433 -21.17 13.53 7.30
N ASP A 434 -22.07 13.76 6.34
CA ASP A 434 -23.49 13.39 6.42
C ASP A 434 -23.67 11.89 6.64
N MET A 435 -22.92 11.08 5.89
CA MET A 435 -22.94 9.63 6.07
C MET A 435 -22.41 9.23 7.45
N LEU A 436 -21.30 9.81 7.89
CA LEU A 436 -20.72 9.55 9.21
C LEU A 436 -21.68 9.93 10.34
N ALA A 437 -22.38 11.05 10.23
CA ALA A 437 -23.33 11.53 11.22
C ALA A 437 -24.56 10.61 11.40
N GLN A 438 -24.88 9.78 10.39
CA GLN A 438 -25.95 8.78 10.52
C GLN A 438 -25.58 7.66 11.51
N TYR A 439 -24.29 7.38 11.68
CA TYR A 439 -23.77 6.32 12.56
C TYR A 439 -23.16 6.87 13.86
N ALA A 440 -22.76 8.13 13.86
CA ALA A 440 -22.20 8.83 15.02
C ALA A 440 -22.97 10.13 15.25
N PRO A 441 -24.19 10.06 15.84
CA PRO A 441 -24.98 11.25 16.15
C PRO A 441 -24.19 12.22 17.04
N GLY A 442 -24.22 13.53 16.71
CA GLY A 442 -23.46 14.55 17.44
C GLY A 442 -22.02 14.76 16.97
N ILE A 443 -21.51 14.00 16.00
CA ILE A 443 -20.15 14.17 15.52
C ILE A 443 -19.91 15.55 14.89
N ARG A 444 -20.94 16.13 14.26
CA ARG A 444 -20.81 17.47 13.63
C ARG A 444 -20.47 18.56 14.63
N GLU A 445 -21.01 18.47 15.83
CA GLU A 445 -20.76 19.42 16.93
C GLU A 445 -19.35 19.21 17.53
N GLN A 446 -18.75 18.05 17.32
CA GLN A 446 -17.41 17.74 17.81
C GLN A 446 -16.31 18.16 16.80
N ILE A 447 -16.64 18.43 15.54
CA ILE A 447 -15.66 18.77 14.50
C ILE A 447 -15.05 20.15 14.78
N LEU A 448 -13.74 20.17 15.04
CA LEU A 448 -12.94 21.40 15.14
C LEU A 448 -12.37 21.81 13.78
N HIS A 449 -11.92 20.84 13.01
CA HIS A 449 -11.36 21.02 11.68
C HIS A 449 -11.47 19.72 10.86
N GLN A 450 -11.57 19.87 9.54
CA GLN A 450 -11.56 18.74 8.62
C GLN A 450 -10.64 19.00 7.43
N GLU A 451 -9.94 17.98 7.00
CA GLU A 451 -9.11 18.00 5.81
C GLU A 451 -9.53 16.86 4.89
N PHE A 452 -9.89 17.18 3.66
CA PHE A 452 -10.30 16.19 2.66
C PHE A 452 -9.31 16.21 1.49
N LEU A 453 -8.49 15.14 1.38
CA LEU A 453 -7.52 14.95 0.32
C LEU A 453 -8.10 14.05 -0.76
N THR A 454 -8.36 14.62 -1.92
CA THR A 454 -8.75 13.86 -3.13
C THR A 454 -7.56 13.07 -3.68
N PRO A 455 -7.77 12.11 -4.61
CA PRO A 455 -6.64 11.47 -5.30
C PRO A 455 -5.72 12.47 -6.02
N VAL A 456 -6.24 13.61 -6.47
CA VAL A 456 -5.42 14.69 -7.08
C VAL A 456 -4.51 15.32 -6.03
N ASP A 457 -5.03 15.59 -4.83
CA ASP A 457 -4.24 16.13 -3.72
C ASP A 457 -3.17 15.12 -3.26
N LEU A 458 -3.51 13.82 -3.22
CA LEU A 458 -2.52 12.77 -2.92
C LEU A 458 -1.39 12.72 -3.95
N GLU A 459 -1.69 12.90 -5.24
CA GLU A 459 -0.63 13.00 -6.27
C GLU A 459 0.23 14.24 -6.06
N GLN A 460 -0.37 15.38 -5.75
CA GLN A 460 0.36 16.64 -5.56
C GLN A 460 1.27 16.60 -4.34
N HIS A 461 0.76 16.12 -3.20
CA HIS A 461 1.49 16.13 -1.93
C HIS A 461 2.53 15.01 -1.86
N TYR A 462 2.18 13.80 -2.29
CA TYR A 462 3.02 12.60 -2.13
C TYR A 462 3.68 12.13 -3.42
N ARG A 463 3.41 12.80 -4.54
CA ARG A 463 3.99 12.50 -5.86
C ARG A 463 3.71 11.07 -6.35
N VAL A 464 2.64 10.45 -5.88
CA VAL A 464 2.16 9.14 -6.35
C VAL A 464 1.25 9.34 -7.56
N THR A 465 1.60 8.79 -8.70
CA THR A 465 0.86 9.00 -9.96
C THR A 465 -0.62 8.63 -9.83
N GLY A 466 -1.49 9.57 -10.19
CA GLY A 466 -2.93 9.42 -10.10
C GLY A 466 -3.49 9.34 -8.69
N GLY A 467 -2.69 9.65 -7.65
CA GLY A 467 -3.06 9.48 -6.24
C GLY A 467 -3.30 8.03 -5.85
N HIS A 468 -2.74 7.06 -6.59
CA HIS A 468 -2.94 5.64 -6.34
C HIS A 468 -1.93 5.10 -5.33
N TRP A 469 -2.31 4.97 -4.09
CA TRP A 469 -1.43 4.61 -2.97
C TRP A 469 -0.71 3.25 -3.10
N HIS A 470 -1.26 2.31 -3.90
CA HIS A 470 -0.58 1.05 -4.22
C HIS A 470 0.35 1.15 -5.45
N HIS A 471 0.53 2.34 -6.04
CA HIS A 471 1.31 2.62 -7.25
C HIS A 471 0.78 1.95 -8.54
N ALA A 472 -0.26 1.16 -8.49
CA ALA A 472 -1.08 0.62 -9.57
C ALA A 472 -2.16 -0.30 -8.98
N ASP A 473 -3.24 -0.57 -9.73
CA ASP A 473 -4.33 -1.45 -9.35
C ASP A 473 -3.86 -2.85 -8.92
N PHE A 474 -4.63 -3.47 -8.03
CA PHE A 474 -4.50 -4.88 -7.64
C PHE A 474 -5.41 -5.75 -8.51
N LYS A 475 -5.11 -5.85 -9.81
CA LYS A 475 -5.80 -6.74 -10.75
C LYS A 475 -4.84 -7.82 -11.24
N MET A 476 -5.38 -8.97 -11.63
CA MET A 476 -4.60 -10.15 -12.02
C MET A 476 -3.49 -9.84 -13.04
N ASP A 477 -3.73 -8.93 -13.98
CA ASP A 477 -2.77 -8.49 -15.00
C ASP A 477 -1.74 -7.45 -14.49
N GLN A 478 -1.86 -7.02 -13.23
CA GLN A 478 -0.93 -6.11 -12.55
C GLN A 478 -0.49 -6.64 -11.18
N MET A 479 -0.51 -7.95 -10.98
CA MET A 479 -0.08 -8.63 -9.76
C MET A 479 1.01 -9.66 -10.06
N LEU A 480 1.66 -10.15 -9.02
CA LEU A 480 2.65 -11.22 -9.08
C LEU A 480 3.75 -10.92 -10.11
N MET A 481 4.02 -11.85 -11.04
CA MET A 481 5.04 -11.74 -12.09
C MET A 481 4.74 -10.69 -13.17
N MET A 482 3.57 -10.06 -13.12
CA MET A 482 3.19 -8.98 -14.04
C MET A 482 3.33 -7.58 -13.42
N ARG A 483 3.81 -7.47 -12.18
CA ARG A 483 3.89 -6.21 -11.45
C ARG A 483 5.32 -5.64 -11.42
N PRO A 484 5.59 -4.42 -11.96
CA PRO A 484 4.70 -3.55 -12.72
C PRO A 484 4.46 -4.03 -14.16
N THR A 485 5.45 -4.65 -14.79
CA THR A 485 5.41 -5.31 -16.10
C THR A 485 6.35 -6.53 -16.04
N TYR A 486 6.18 -7.49 -16.93
CA TYR A 486 7.00 -8.70 -16.93
C TYR A 486 8.51 -8.41 -17.12
N GLU A 487 8.89 -7.30 -17.75
CA GLU A 487 10.30 -6.91 -17.91
C GLU A 487 10.93 -6.37 -16.63
N ALA A 488 10.11 -5.76 -15.76
CA ALA A 488 10.57 -5.12 -14.53
C ALA A 488 10.05 -5.81 -13.25
N ALA A 489 9.45 -7.00 -13.37
CA ALA A 489 8.86 -7.74 -12.24
C ALA A 489 9.89 -8.32 -11.26
N GLN A 490 11.18 -8.36 -11.65
CA GLN A 490 12.28 -8.86 -10.81
C GLN A 490 13.13 -7.70 -10.25
N TYR A 491 12.55 -6.53 -10.03
CA TYR A 491 13.16 -5.31 -9.50
C TYR A 491 14.23 -4.68 -10.40
N SER A 492 14.92 -5.43 -11.24
CA SER A 492 15.75 -4.92 -12.34
C SER A 492 14.89 -4.37 -13.46
N THR A 493 15.39 -3.40 -14.21
CA THR A 493 14.69 -2.76 -15.32
C THR A 493 15.39 -3.03 -16.65
N PRO A 494 14.75 -2.70 -17.80
CA PRO A 494 15.42 -2.74 -19.10
C PRO A 494 16.63 -1.80 -19.22
N ILE A 495 16.80 -0.84 -18.31
CA ILE A 495 17.97 0.05 -18.26
C ILE A 495 18.93 -0.48 -17.21
N PRO A 496 20.12 -0.98 -17.60
CA PRO A 496 21.15 -1.38 -16.67
C PRO A 496 21.49 -0.28 -15.65
N GLY A 497 21.75 -0.66 -14.41
CA GLY A 497 21.99 0.28 -13.32
C GLY A 497 20.74 0.92 -12.71
N LEU A 498 19.55 0.71 -13.28
CA LEU A 498 18.28 1.19 -12.73
C LEU A 498 17.46 0.02 -12.15
N HIS A 499 17.00 0.18 -10.92
CA HIS A 499 16.19 -0.78 -10.18
C HIS A 499 14.91 -0.14 -9.62
N LEU A 500 13.94 -0.96 -9.22
CA LEU A 500 12.72 -0.55 -8.55
C LEU A 500 12.61 -1.21 -7.19
N CYS A 501 12.03 -0.53 -6.19
CA CYS A 501 11.80 -1.13 -4.86
C CYS A 501 10.48 -0.71 -4.19
N ALA A 502 9.59 -0.04 -4.93
CA ALA A 502 8.36 0.54 -4.36
C ALA A 502 7.15 -0.40 -4.38
N ALA A 503 6.01 0.07 -3.89
CA ALA A 503 4.73 -0.63 -3.90
C ALA A 503 4.24 -1.01 -5.32
N GLY A 504 4.78 -0.38 -6.36
CA GLY A 504 4.59 -0.77 -7.75
C GLY A 504 5.24 -2.09 -8.15
N CYS A 505 6.08 -2.69 -7.30
CA CYS A 505 6.70 -4.00 -7.49
C CYS A 505 6.00 -5.07 -6.66
N HIS A 506 6.30 -6.35 -6.92
CA HIS A 506 5.85 -7.47 -6.08
C HIS A 506 6.40 -7.33 -4.64
N PRO A 507 5.63 -7.67 -3.60
CA PRO A 507 4.22 -8.07 -3.59
C PRO A 507 3.28 -6.92 -3.86
N GLY A 508 3.70 -5.69 -3.67
CA GLY A 508 2.89 -4.49 -3.84
C GLY A 508 1.95 -4.21 -2.66
N GLY A 509 1.23 -3.10 -2.76
CA GLY A 509 0.20 -2.74 -1.78
C GLY A 509 0.78 -2.29 -0.44
N ASP A 510 0.08 -2.53 0.59
CA ASP A 510 0.24 -2.12 2.00
C ASP A 510 1.67 -1.87 2.53
N ILE A 511 1.79 -1.47 3.79
CA ILE A 511 3.09 -1.21 4.42
C ILE A 511 3.69 -2.52 4.94
N THR A 512 4.37 -3.27 4.06
CA THR A 512 4.90 -4.61 4.37
C THR A 512 6.43 -4.66 4.48
N GLY A 513 7.12 -3.71 3.84
CA GLY A 513 8.57 -3.74 3.68
C GLY A 513 9.09 -4.78 2.68
N ALA A 514 8.21 -5.64 2.17
CA ALA A 514 8.61 -6.78 1.34
C ALA A 514 9.22 -6.39 0.00
N ALA A 515 8.68 -5.37 -0.68
CA ALA A 515 9.23 -4.91 -1.96
C ALA A 515 10.65 -4.35 -1.81
N GLY A 516 10.89 -3.56 -0.74
CA GLY A 516 12.23 -3.04 -0.41
C GLY A 516 13.23 -4.14 -0.10
N HIS A 517 12.82 -5.13 0.72
CA HIS A 517 13.63 -6.31 1.04
C HIS A 517 14.01 -7.12 -0.22
N ASN A 518 13.01 -7.44 -1.05
CA ASN A 518 13.23 -8.26 -2.24
C ASN A 518 14.14 -7.56 -3.25
N ALA A 519 13.94 -6.24 -3.44
CA ALA A 519 14.79 -5.42 -4.30
C ALA A 519 16.24 -5.41 -3.81
N ALA A 520 16.47 -5.18 -2.52
CA ALA A 520 17.81 -5.20 -1.95
C ALA A 520 18.49 -6.56 -2.14
N ARG A 521 17.78 -7.66 -1.89
CA ARG A 521 18.31 -9.02 -2.13
C ARG A 521 18.63 -9.30 -3.58
N GLU A 522 17.84 -8.78 -4.51
CA GLU A 522 18.13 -8.93 -5.95
C GLU A 522 19.38 -8.13 -6.35
N ILE A 523 19.56 -6.92 -5.82
CA ILE A 523 20.72 -6.05 -6.09
C ILE A 523 22.01 -6.63 -5.48
N LEU A 524 21.93 -7.37 -4.38
CA LEU A 524 23.07 -7.97 -3.68
C LEU A 524 23.50 -9.35 -4.24
N ARG A 525 22.75 -9.92 -5.18
CA ARG A 525 23.14 -11.16 -5.86
C ARG A 525 24.25 -10.94 -6.87
#